data_21c2fdf3e9670e5c8ee59bab081657f8
#
_entry.id   21c2fdf3e9670e5c8ee59bab081657f8
#
_cell.length_a   1.000
_cell.length_b   1.000
_cell.length_c   1.000
_cell.angle_alpha   90.00
_cell.angle_beta   90.00
_cell.angle_gamma   90.00
#
_symmetry.space_group_name_H-M   'P 1'
#
loop_
_entity.id
_entity.type
_entity.pdbx_description
1 polymer ?
#
loop_
_entity_poly.entity_id
_entity_poly.type
_entity_poly.pdbx_seq_one_letter_code
_entity_poly.pdbx_strand_id
1 'polypeptide(L)'
;MMSRLFKVILLLFMVTPVIVVLYDVLEAPKVLTRENNKGNEFEQLDRLMNTTKYAEQIRKAGYQVDDYDLKMMDRVPKLKTSGENQFIILSPTEESLDIYSETYNEYIEFDKDMNLKDGILSEDGKHRSLNDDEKEYYKKMIVEKINKLLDDVYKAGEK
;
A
#
# COMPACT_ATOMS: atom_id res chain seq x y z
N MET A 1 39.97 -22.18 13.94
CA MET A 1 39.17 -23.30 13.41
C MET A 1 37.80 -23.30 14.10
N MET A 2 36.75 -22.85 13.42
CA MET A 2 35.40 -22.77 13.97
C MET A 2 34.87 -24.18 14.26
N SER A 3 34.32 -24.41 15.48
CA SER A 3 33.76 -25.70 15.84
C SER A 3 32.62 -26.13 14.91
N ARG A 4 32.43 -27.45 14.69
CA ARG A 4 31.31 -27.95 13.86
C ARG A 4 29.96 -27.45 14.36
N LEU A 5 29.80 -27.30 15.68
CA LEU A 5 28.60 -26.76 16.32
C LEU A 5 28.31 -25.33 15.91
N PHE A 6 29.34 -24.47 15.87
CA PHE A 6 29.19 -23.07 15.46
C PHE A 6 28.78 -22.91 13.99
N LYS A 7 29.27 -23.77 13.11
CA LYS A 7 28.88 -23.80 11.69
C LYS A 7 27.42 -24.22 11.52
N VAL A 8 26.95 -25.19 12.32
CA VAL A 8 25.53 -25.62 12.27
C VAL A 8 24.60 -24.52 12.80
N ILE A 9 24.99 -23.84 13.88
CA ILE A 9 24.20 -22.71 14.43
C ILE A 9 24.15 -21.56 13.43
N LEU A 10 25.26 -21.20 12.80
CA LEU A 10 25.32 -20.15 11.78
C LEU A 10 24.44 -20.49 10.57
N LEU A 11 24.46 -21.75 10.14
CA LEU A 11 23.62 -22.23 9.03
C LEU A 11 22.13 -22.16 9.37
N LEU A 12 21.74 -22.54 10.60
CA LEU A 12 20.38 -22.42 11.11
C LEU A 12 19.91 -20.95 11.12
N PHE A 13 20.77 -20.01 11.55
CA PHE A 13 20.44 -18.58 11.57
C PHE A 13 20.31 -17.98 10.17
N MET A 14 20.98 -18.52 9.16
CA MET A 14 20.86 -18.05 7.78
C MET A 14 19.64 -18.66 7.05
N VAL A 15 19.24 -19.87 7.43
CA VAL A 15 18.16 -20.58 6.74
C VAL A 15 16.78 -20.24 7.31
N THR A 16 16.68 -19.96 8.62
CA THR A 16 15.40 -19.63 9.27
C THR A 16 14.69 -18.41 8.66
N PRO A 17 15.33 -17.25 8.43
CA PRO A 17 14.62 -16.12 7.83
C PRO A 17 14.15 -16.40 6.38
N VAL A 18 14.93 -17.19 5.63
CA VAL A 18 14.54 -17.59 4.26
C VAL A 18 13.34 -18.52 4.27
N ILE A 19 13.27 -19.44 5.25
CA ILE A 19 12.13 -20.36 5.40
C ILE A 19 10.87 -19.59 5.80
N VAL A 20 10.97 -18.62 6.72
CA VAL A 20 9.82 -17.81 7.16
C VAL A 20 9.27 -16.99 5.98
N VAL A 21 10.13 -16.32 5.22
CA VAL A 21 9.71 -15.55 4.04
C VAL A 21 9.09 -16.46 2.97
N LEU A 22 9.65 -17.66 2.75
CA LEU A 22 9.07 -18.63 1.81
C LEU A 22 7.72 -19.17 2.31
N TYR A 23 7.57 -19.37 3.61
CA TYR A 23 6.34 -19.87 4.22
C TYR A 23 5.21 -18.84 4.05
N ASP A 24 5.46 -17.56 4.38
CA ASP A 24 4.50 -16.47 4.20
C ASP A 24 4.10 -16.28 2.73
N VAL A 25 5.05 -16.43 1.80
CA VAL A 25 4.76 -16.33 0.34
C VAL A 25 3.97 -17.55 -0.16
N LEU A 26 4.19 -18.74 0.39
CA LEU A 26 3.50 -19.97 -0.02
C LEU A 26 2.10 -20.09 0.58
N GLU A 27 1.90 -19.57 1.80
CA GLU A 27 0.60 -19.60 2.51
C GLU A 27 -0.30 -18.40 2.21
N ALA A 28 0.24 -17.31 1.65
CA ALA A 28 -0.57 -16.17 1.29
C ALA A 28 -1.67 -16.59 0.29
N PRO A 29 -2.92 -16.17 0.50
CA PRO A 29 -4.04 -16.58 -0.34
C PRO A 29 -3.78 -16.18 -1.81
N LYS A 30 -4.19 -17.04 -2.75
CA LYS A 30 -4.01 -16.77 -4.20
C LYS A 30 -4.79 -15.55 -4.65
N VAL A 31 -5.90 -15.29 -3.99
CA VAL A 31 -6.81 -14.17 -4.23
C VAL A 31 -7.06 -13.46 -2.92
N LEU A 32 -6.97 -12.14 -2.94
CA LEU A 32 -7.30 -11.32 -1.80
C LEU A 32 -8.81 -11.07 -1.78
N THR A 33 -9.43 -11.36 -0.64
CA THR A 33 -10.87 -11.18 -0.41
C THR A 33 -11.10 -10.39 0.87
N ARG A 34 -12.30 -9.86 1.05
CA ARG A 34 -12.68 -9.19 2.30
C ARG A 34 -12.56 -10.11 3.51
N GLU A 35 -12.73 -11.42 3.35
CA GLU A 35 -12.66 -12.39 4.45
C GLU A 35 -11.23 -12.64 4.91
N ASN A 36 -10.26 -12.66 3.98
CA ASN A 36 -8.87 -12.95 4.28
C ASN A 36 -7.97 -11.70 4.42
N ASN A 37 -8.50 -10.51 4.14
CA ASN A 37 -7.80 -9.23 4.29
C ASN A 37 -8.44 -8.39 5.41
N LYS A 38 -8.15 -8.72 6.66
CA LYS A 38 -8.69 -8.04 7.85
C LYS A 38 -7.75 -6.94 8.33
N GLY A 39 -8.27 -6.04 9.17
CA GLY A 39 -7.56 -4.91 9.75
C GLY A 39 -8.14 -3.58 9.29
N ASN A 40 -7.48 -2.49 9.65
CA ASN A 40 -7.82 -1.16 9.15
C ASN A 40 -7.38 -0.97 7.69
N GLU A 41 -7.71 0.16 7.10
CA GLU A 41 -7.42 0.45 5.70
C GLU A 41 -5.92 0.40 5.39
N PHE A 42 -5.08 0.86 6.32
CA PHE A 42 -3.62 0.81 6.18
C PHE A 42 -3.12 -0.63 6.06
N GLU A 43 -3.50 -1.50 7.00
CA GLU A 43 -3.09 -2.90 7.01
C GLU A 43 -3.61 -3.67 5.78
N GLN A 44 -4.83 -3.34 5.33
CA GLN A 44 -5.41 -3.94 4.13
C GLN A 44 -4.66 -3.53 2.86
N LEU A 45 -4.30 -2.24 2.76
CA LEU A 45 -3.48 -1.73 1.65
C LEU A 45 -2.06 -2.28 1.68
N ASP A 46 -1.44 -2.37 2.85
CA ASP A 46 -0.10 -2.91 3.02
C ASP A 46 -0.01 -4.34 2.44
N ARG A 47 -0.92 -5.22 2.84
CA ARG A 47 -0.98 -6.58 2.27
C ARG A 47 -1.25 -6.61 0.77
N LEU A 48 -2.10 -5.72 0.28
CA LEU A 48 -2.41 -5.63 -1.14
C LEU A 48 -1.21 -5.17 -1.96
N MET A 49 -0.47 -4.18 -1.45
CA MET A 49 0.54 -3.45 -2.21
C MET A 49 1.95 -4.03 -2.07
N ASN A 50 2.26 -4.63 -0.93
CA ASN A 50 3.59 -5.17 -0.65
C ASN A 50 3.83 -6.58 -1.21
N THR A 51 2.91 -7.09 -2.04
CA THR A 51 3.13 -8.35 -2.75
C THR A 51 2.80 -8.26 -4.24
N THR A 52 3.72 -8.71 -5.10
CA THR A 52 3.50 -8.77 -6.56
C THR A 52 2.34 -9.67 -6.97
N LYS A 53 1.95 -10.57 -6.06
CA LYS A 53 0.91 -11.57 -6.26
C LYS A 53 -0.45 -10.96 -6.63
N TYR A 54 -0.78 -9.80 -6.07
CA TYR A 54 -2.08 -9.16 -6.27
C TYR A 54 -2.11 -8.09 -7.37
N ALA A 55 -0.98 -7.83 -8.02
CA ALA A 55 -0.89 -6.81 -9.07
C ALA A 55 -1.89 -7.05 -10.21
N GLU A 56 -2.10 -8.31 -10.61
CA GLU A 56 -3.08 -8.66 -11.64
C GLU A 56 -4.52 -8.43 -11.15
N GLN A 57 -4.80 -8.75 -9.89
CA GLN A 57 -6.12 -8.51 -9.29
C GLN A 57 -6.44 -7.01 -9.23
N ILE A 58 -5.46 -6.17 -8.87
CA ILE A 58 -5.58 -4.71 -8.90
C ILE A 58 -5.88 -4.21 -10.32
N ARG A 59 -5.18 -4.73 -11.35
CA ARG A 59 -5.44 -4.36 -12.75
C ARG A 59 -6.81 -4.79 -13.23
N LYS A 60 -7.25 -6.00 -12.88
CA LYS A 60 -8.60 -6.49 -13.18
C LYS A 60 -9.69 -5.63 -12.54
N ALA A 61 -9.42 -5.06 -11.37
CA ALA A 61 -10.30 -4.09 -10.73
C ALA A 61 -10.34 -2.74 -11.46
N GLY A 62 -9.46 -2.55 -12.44
CA GLY A 62 -9.39 -1.36 -13.29
C GLY A 62 -8.48 -0.27 -12.77
N TYR A 63 -7.59 -0.56 -11.82
CA TYR A 63 -6.56 0.36 -11.34
C TYR A 63 -5.25 0.12 -12.08
N GLN A 64 -4.45 1.18 -12.19
CA GLN A 64 -3.10 1.08 -12.74
C GLN A 64 -2.16 0.61 -11.63
N VAL A 65 -1.28 -0.30 -11.99
CA VAL A 65 -0.14 -0.70 -11.16
C VAL A 65 1.08 -0.46 -12.01
N ASP A 66 2.03 0.29 -11.49
CA ASP A 66 3.29 0.50 -12.18
C ASP A 66 4.13 -0.79 -12.11
N ASP A 67 4.36 -1.40 -13.27
CA ASP A 67 5.15 -2.61 -13.38
C ASP A 67 6.66 -2.35 -13.30
N TYR A 68 7.07 -1.13 -13.54
CA TYR A 68 8.49 -0.78 -13.55
C TYR A 68 9.09 -0.95 -12.16
N ASP A 69 8.35 -0.59 -11.14
CA ASP A 69 8.79 -0.63 -9.75
C ASP A 69 8.61 -1.99 -9.07
N LEU A 70 7.98 -2.94 -9.74
CA LEU A 70 7.91 -4.33 -9.25
C LEU A 70 9.30 -4.94 -8.99
N LYS A 71 10.33 -4.51 -9.72
CA LYS A 71 11.72 -4.96 -9.51
C LYS A 71 12.34 -4.36 -8.26
N MET A 72 11.85 -3.22 -7.80
CA MET A 72 12.31 -2.49 -6.62
C MET A 72 11.33 -2.58 -5.44
N MET A 73 10.29 -3.39 -5.56
CA MET A 73 9.18 -3.51 -4.62
C MET A 73 8.31 -2.25 -4.44
N ASP A 74 8.55 -1.19 -5.19
CA ASP A 74 7.73 0.01 -5.17
C ASP A 74 6.56 -0.16 -6.15
N ARG A 75 5.36 -0.28 -5.62
CA ARG A 75 4.13 -0.33 -6.41
C ARG A 75 3.35 0.94 -6.17
N VAL A 76 2.86 1.51 -7.24
CA VAL A 76 2.10 2.76 -7.18
C VAL A 76 0.74 2.55 -7.84
N PRO A 77 -0.23 1.93 -7.15
CA PRO A 77 -1.58 1.88 -7.68
C PRO A 77 -2.18 3.27 -7.72
N LYS A 78 -2.77 3.61 -8.86
CA LYS A 78 -3.50 4.87 -9.02
C LYS A 78 -4.95 4.67 -8.62
N LEU A 79 -5.40 5.44 -7.65
CA LEU A 79 -6.81 5.52 -7.29
C LEU A 79 -7.58 6.22 -8.41
N LYS A 80 -8.50 5.50 -9.05
CA LYS A 80 -9.43 6.12 -9.99
C LYS A 80 -10.45 6.95 -9.22
N THR A 81 -10.59 8.19 -9.60
CA THR A 81 -11.65 9.05 -9.11
C THR A 81 -12.67 9.31 -10.22
N SER A 82 -13.92 9.49 -9.85
CA SER A 82 -14.97 9.98 -10.78
C SER A 82 -14.80 11.48 -10.92
N GLY A 83 -13.79 11.94 -11.64
CA GLY A 83 -13.50 13.36 -11.78
C GLY A 83 -12.05 13.59 -12.18
N GLU A 84 -11.63 14.83 -12.10
CA GLU A 84 -10.31 15.27 -12.57
C GLU A 84 -9.15 14.86 -11.63
N ASN A 85 -9.45 14.48 -10.36
CA ASN A 85 -8.44 14.12 -9.39
C ASN A 85 -8.06 12.64 -9.46
N GLN A 86 -6.84 12.38 -9.83
CA GLN A 86 -6.24 11.07 -9.79
C GLN A 86 -5.20 11.04 -8.66
N PHE A 87 -5.41 10.18 -7.68
CA PHE A 87 -4.46 9.99 -6.58
C PHE A 87 -3.58 8.77 -6.84
N ILE A 88 -2.32 8.93 -6.51
CA ILE A 88 -1.32 7.88 -6.53
C ILE A 88 -1.06 7.49 -5.09
N ILE A 89 -1.23 6.22 -4.77
CA ILE A 89 -0.80 5.69 -3.48
C ILE A 89 0.70 5.38 -3.62
N LEU A 90 1.52 6.11 -2.90
CA LEU A 90 2.90 5.75 -2.67
C LEU A 90 2.90 4.66 -1.60
N SER A 91 3.45 3.51 -1.91
CA SER A 91 3.35 2.29 -1.08
C SER A 91 3.37 2.54 0.43
N PRO A 92 2.54 1.83 1.21
CA PRO A 92 2.63 1.89 2.67
C PRO A 92 4.03 1.53 3.13
N THR A 93 4.57 2.33 4.05
CA THR A 93 5.81 2.04 4.76
C THR A 93 5.47 1.45 6.14
N GLU A 94 6.47 1.11 6.95
CA GLU A 94 6.21 0.63 8.32
C GLU A 94 5.50 1.67 9.20
N GLU A 95 5.57 2.97 8.85
CA GLU A 95 5.08 4.07 9.68
C GLU A 95 4.02 4.95 9.02
N SER A 96 3.94 5.00 7.68
CA SER A 96 3.07 5.93 6.97
C SER A 96 2.50 5.39 5.67
N LEU A 97 1.40 6.01 5.24
CA LEU A 97 0.80 5.88 3.93
C LEU A 97 0.80 7.24 3.25
N ASP A 98 1.53 7.34 2.17
CA ASP A 98 1.68 8.56 1.40
C ASP A 98 0.79 8.53 0.15
N ILE A 99 0.05 9.60 -0.07
CA ILE A 99 -0.85 9.75 -1.22
C ILE A 99 -0.55 11.08 -1.91
N TYR A 100 -0.36 11.02 -3.22
CA TYR A 100 -0.05 12.18 -4.05
C TYR A 100 -1.08 12.37 -5.16
N SER A 101 -1.49 13.61 -5.40
CA SER A 101 -2.31 14.00 -6.54
C SER A 101 -1.45 14.72 -7.59
N GLU A 102 -1.31 14.13 -8.78
CA GLU A 102 -0.60 14.76 -9.89
C GLU A 102 -1.31 16.03 -10.40
N THR A 103 -2.64 16.05 -10.32
CA THR A 103 -3.46 17.13 -10.89
C THR A 103 -3.33 18.43 -10.10
N TYR A 104 -3.20 18.33 -8.78
CA TYR A 104 -3.17 19.48 -7.87
C TYR A 104 -1.86 19.66 -7.12
N ASN A 105 -0.84 18.80 -7.38
CA ASN A 105 0.40 18.79 -6.61
C ASN A 105 0.14 18.71 -5.10
N GLU A 106 -0.82 17.88 -4.71
CA GLU A 106 -1.19 17.66 -3.32
C GLU A 106 -0.45 16.43 -2.80
N TYR A 107 0.04 16.52 -1.58
CA TYR A 107 0.64 15.41 -0.84
C TYR A 107 -0.08 15.26 0.48
N ILE A 108 -0.44 14.03 0.84
CA ILE A 108 -1.18 13.71 2.05
C ILE A 108 -0.55 12.48 2.69
N GLU A 109 -0.19 12.61 3.95
CA GLU A 109 0.43 11.54 4.74
C GLU A 109 -0.51 11.09 5.86
N PHE A 110 -0.73 9.78 5.95
CA PHE A 110 -1.46 9.13 7.04
C PHE A 110 -0.50 8.30 7.89
N ASP A 111 -0.79 8.19 9.18
CA ASP A 111 -0.17 7.18 10.03
C ASP A 111 -0.83 5.80 9.84
N LYS A 112 -0.24 4.77 10.46
CA LYS A 112 -0.76 3.40 10.43
C LYS A 112 -2.16 3.22 11.04
N ASP A 113 -2.62 4.16 11.83
CA ASP A 113 -3.96 4.18 12.42
C ASP A 113 -4.96 4.98 11.56
N MET A 114 -4.54 5.34 10.32
CA MET A 114 -5.31 6.15 9.36
C MET A 114 -5.66 7.55 9.88
N ASN A 115 -4.83 8.12 10.75
CA ASN A 115 -4.91 9.54 11.06
C ASN A 115 -4.07 10.33 10.08
N LEU A 116 -4.62 11.44 9.59
CA LEU A 116 -3.88 12.34 8.72
C LEU A 116 -2.81 13.07 9.53
N LYS A 117 -1.54 12.78 9.23
CA LYS A 117 -0.38 13.39 9.91
C LYS A 117 -0.04 14.74 9.33
N ASP A 118 0.05 14.79 8.00
CA ASP A 118 0.44 15.99 7.28
C ASP A 118 -0.23 16.03 5.90
N GLY A 119 -0.27 17.24 5.33
CA GLY A 119 -0.76 17.45 3.98
C GLY A 119 -0.27 18.78 3.45
N ILE A 120 0.14 18.76 2.19
CA ILE A 120 0.66 19.93 1.46
C ILE A 120 -0.20 20.17 0.23
N LEU A 121 -0.71 21.38 0.10
CA LEU A 121 -1.37 21.87 -1.11
C LEU A 121 -0.43 22.80 -1.87
N SER A 122 -0.51 22.75 -3.19
CA SER A 122 0.17 23.71 -4.06
C SER A 122 -0.87 24.66 -4.68
N GLU A 123 -0.84 25.90 -4.26
CA GLU A 123 -1.69 26.97 -4.80
C GLU A 123 -0.80 28.05 -5.41
N ASP A 124 -1.02 28.40 -6.69
CA ASP A 124 -0.25 29.42 -7.40
C ASP A 124 1.28 29.26 -7.31
N GLY A 125 1.75 28.00 -7.33
CA GLY A 125 3.18 27.67 -7.21
C GLY A 125 3.75 27.83 -5.79
N LYS A 126 2.91 28.04 -4.79
CA LYS A 126 3.32 28.08 -3.37
C LYS A 126 2.78 26.87 -2.64
N HIS A 127 3.63 26.27 -1.83
CA HIS A 127 3.25 25.17 -0.97
C HIS A 127 2.77 25.70 0.38
N ARG A 128 1.68 25.15 0.88
CA ARG A 128 1.19 25.39 2.24
C ARG A 128 0.65 24.12 2.86
N SER A 129 0.71 24.03 4.17
CA SER A 129 0.08 22.96 4.92
C SER A 129 -1.44 23.07 4.91
N LEU A 130 -2.12 21.93 5.06
CA LEU A 130 -3.57 21.86 5.24
C LEU A 130 -3.98 22.51 6.56
N ASN A 131 -5.09 23.25 6.53
CA ASN A 131 -5.78 23.63 7.76
C ASN A 131 -6.66 22.47 8.29
N ASP A 132 -7.25 22.62 9.46
CA ASP A 132 -7.96 21.52 10.13
C ASP A 132 -9.22 21.07 9.38
N ASP A 133 -9.97 22.01 8.76
CA ASP A 133 -11.15 21.68 7.97
C ASP A 133 -10.76 20.92 6.69
N GLU A 134 -9.66 21.31 6.05
CA GLU A 134 -9.10 20.63 4.89
C GLU A 134 -8.59 19.23 5.27
N LYS A 135 -7.94 19.08 6.42
CA LYS A 135 -7.50 17.76 6.89
C LYS A 135 -8.67 16.80 7.07
N GLU A 136 -9.77 17.27 7.68
CA GLU A 136 -10.96 16.44 7.87
C GLU A 136 -11.60 16.07 6.52
N TYR A 137 -11.70 17.04 5.60
CA TYR A 137 -12.22 16.83 4.25
C TYR A 137 -11.38 15.79 3.48
N TYR A 138 -10.06 15.97 3.43
CA TYR A 138 -9.17 15.05 2.71
C TYR A 138 -9.14 13.67 3.34
N LYS A 139 -9.09 13.59 4.68
CA LYS A 139 -9.17 12.32 5.40
C LYS A 139 -10.40 11.52 4.97
N LYS A 140 -11.57 12.12 5.05
CA LYS A 140 -12.83 11.47 4.68
C LYS A 140 -12.81 11.02 3.21
N MET A 141 -12.45 11.92 2.30
CA MET A 141 -12.42 11.65 0.88
C MET A 141 -11.45 10.51 0.53
N ILE A 142 -10.25 10.51 1.08
CA ILE A 142 -9.23 9.50 0.78
C ILE A 142 -9.63 8.14 1.36
N VAL A 143 -10.11 8.08 2.60
CA VAL A 143 -10.60 6.82 3.20
C VAL A 143 -11.74 6.22 2.37
N GLU A 144 -12.69 7.02 1.90
CA GLU A 144 -13.75 6.56 1.00
C GLU A 144 -13.18 5.99 -0.32
N LYS A 145 -12.15 6.63 -0.90
CA LYS A 145 -11.49 6.14 -2.12
C LYS A 145 -10.72 4.85 -1.89
N ILE A 146 -10.02 4.74 -0.77
CA ILE A 146 -9.30 3.51 -0.38
C ILE A 146 -10.28 2.37 -0.21
N ASN A 147 -11.36 2.57 0.53
CA ASN A 147 -12.39 1.55 0.73
C ASN A 147 -13.03 1.11 -0.58
N LYS A 148 -13.27 2.06 -1.50
CA LYS A 148 -13.75 1.73 -2.84
C LYS A 148 -12.73 0.90 -3.64
N LEU A 149 -11.44 1.25 -3.60
CA LEU A 149 -10.38 0.48 -4.24
C LEU A 149 -10.34 -0.95 -3.71
N LEU A 150 -10.33 -1.12 -2.40
CA LEU A 150 -10.32 -2.43 -1.75
C LEU A 150 -11.53 -3.27 -2.17
N ASP A 151 -12.73 -2.69 -2.18
CA ASP A 151 -13.95 -3.36 -2.62
C ASP A 151 -13.91 -3.78 -4.08
N ASP A 152 -13.43 -2.93 -4.97
CA ASP A 152 -13.29 -3.23 -6.39
C ASP A 152 -12.27 -4.35 -6.62
N VAL A 153 -11.16 -4.36 -5.85
CA VAL A 153 -10.14 -5.42 -5.90
C VAL A 153 -10.72 -6.74 -5.40
N TYR A 154 -11.46 -6.75 -4.30
CA TYR A 154 -12.09 -7.98 -3.79
C TYR A 154 -13.07 -8.58 -4.82
N LYS A 155 -13.94 -7.76 -5.40
CA LYS A 155 -14.88 -8.19 -6.47
C LYS A 155 -14.16 -8.72 -7.70
N ALA A 156 -12.98 -8.18 -8.02
CA ALA A 156 -12.19 -8.68 -9.15
C ALA A 156 -11.58 -10.06 -8.89
N GLY A 157 -11.40 -10.43 -7.63
CA GLY A 157 -10.91 -11.74 -7.22
C GLY A 157 -11.98 -12.83 -7.18
N GLU A 158 -13.26 -12.45 -7.12
CA GLU A 158 -14.39 -13.39 -7.09
C GLU A 158 -14.81 -13.91 -8.49
N LYS A 159 -14.27 -13.30 -9.53
CA LYS A 159 -14.52 -13.65 -10.96
C LYS A 159 -13.41 -14.52 -11.51
#